data_e88e5a639149677babb5d288036864b7
#
_entry.id   e88e5a639149677babb5d288036864b7
#
_cell.length_a   1.000
_cell.length_b   1.000
_cell.length_c   1.000
_cell.angle_alpha   90.00
_cell.angle_beta   90.00
_cell.angle_gamma   90.00
#
_symmetry.space_group_name_H-M   'P 1'
#
loop_
_entity.id
_entity.type
_entity.pdbx_description
1 polymer ?
#
loop_
_entity_poly.entity_id
_entity_poly.type
_entity_poly.pdbx_seq_one_letter_code
_entity_poly.pdbx_strand_id
1 'polypeptide(L)'
;MPEIIVNINDQDYAIVCDPGEENHLKNLSSRIDDKVRDLTKKFGKIGETRLMVMASLLISDETHELHKKIQNDLAKITSLEKIIAENEKKILSQKESEKTFIDNKNQQLNDLLSQLTSLS
;
A
#
# COMPACT_ATOMS: atom_id res chain seq x y z
N MET A 1 -29.70 14.10 12.25
CA MET A 1 -28.58 13.16 12.29
C MET A 1 -29.04 11.85 12.92
N PRO A 2 -28.77 10.72 12.27
CA PRO A 2 -29.14 9.45 12.86
C PRO A 2 -28.37 9.17 14.15
N GLU A 3 -29.00 8.44 15.03
CA GLU A 3 -28.43 8.02 16.30
C GLU A 3 -28.38 6.49 16.30
N ILE A 4 -27.27 5.92 16.72
CA ILE A 4 -27.09 4.50 16.86
C ILE A 4 -26.71 4.15 18.29
N ILE A 5 -27.02 2.91 18.69
CA ILE A 5 -26.59 2.37 19.97
C ILE A 5 -25.48 1.37 19.72
N VAL A 6 -24.33 1.59 20.34
CA VAL A 6 -23.19 0.67 20.28
C VAL A 6 -23.00 0.04 21.67
N ASN A 7 -22.66 -1.24 21.70
CA ASN A 7 -22.38 -1.95 22.94
C ASN A 7 -20.89 -2.17 23.07
N ILE A 8 -20.30 -1.66 24.15
CA ILE A 8 -18.89 -1.83 24.46
C ILE A 8 -18.76 -2.29 25.90
N ASN A 9 -18.19 -3.44 26.08
CA ASN A 9 -18.00 -4.08 27.40
C ASN A 9 -19.32 -4.21 28.18
N ASP A 10 -20.37 -4.66 27.49
CA ASP A 10 -21.72 -4.87 28.02
C ASP A 10 -22.44 -3.58 28.43
N GLN A 11 -21.98 -2.43 27.99
CA GLN A 11 -22.65 -1.15 28.20
C GLN A 11 -23.06 -0.53 26.86
N ASP A 12 -24.25 0.03 26.84
CA ASP A 12 -24.82 0.67 25.67
C ASP A 12 -24.48 2.17 25.65
N TYR A 13 -24.08 2.66 24.49
CA TYR A 13 -23.78 4.07 24.28
C TYR A 13 -24.54 4.55 23.04
N ALA A 14 -25.29 5.65 23.20
CA ALA A 14 -25.96 6.31 22.10
C ALA A 14 -24.97 7.28 21.41
N ILE A 15 -24.75 7.10 20.13
CA ILE A 15 -23.80 7.89 19.35
C ILE A 15 -24.51 8.46 18.14
N VAL A 16 -24.30 9.74 17.89
CA VAL A 16 -24.80 10.45 16.71
C VAL A 16 -23.77 10.29 15.59
N CYS A 17 -24.24 10.02 14.39
CA CYS A 17 -23.38 9.87 13.22
C CYS A 17 -23.99 10.52 11.98
N ASP A 18 -23.20 10.63 10.94
CA ASP A 18 -23.67 11.11 9.64
C ASP A 18 -24.53 10.03 8.96
N PRO A 19 -25.51 10.45 8.13
CA PRO A 19 -26.32 9.48 7.38
C PRO A 19 -25.44 8.58 6.50
N GLY A 20 -25.68 7.27 6.60
CA GLY A 20 -24.89 6.27 5.85
C GLY A 20 -23.69 5.71 6.60
N GLU A 21 -23.32 6.29 7.74
CA GLU A 21 -22.16 5.85 8.53
C GLU A 21 -22.52 4.84 9.63
N GLU A 22 -23.78 4.48 9.78
CA GLU A 22 -24.28 3.66 10.89
C GLU A 22 -23.57 2.31 10.98
N ASN A 23 -23.50 1.58 9.85
CA ASN A 23 -22.85 0.26 9.83
C ASN A 23 -21.35 0.36 10.05
N HIS A 24 -20.73 1.40 9.51
CA HIS A 24 -19.30 1.65 9.71
C HIS A 24 -18.96 1.86 11.19
N LEU A 25 -19.76 2.69 11.87
CA LEU A 25 -19.55 2.93 13.30
C LEU A 25 -19.82 1.70 14.15
N LYS A 26 -20.78 0.88 13.78
CA LYS A 26 -21.02 -0.41 14.45
C LYS A 26 -19.82 -1.34 14.32
N ASN A 27 -19.22 -1.41 13.15
CA ASN A 27 -18.00 -2.20 12.93
C ASN A 27 -16.82 -1.68 13.74
N LEU A 28 -16.64 -0.36 13.78
CA LEU A 28 -15.60 0.26 14.59
C LEU A 28 -15.80 0.01 16.09
N SER A 29 -17.04 0.11 16.56
CA SER A 29 -17.35 -0.16 17.98
C SER A 29 -17.10 -1.61 18.35
N SER A 30 -17.34 -2.55 17.46
CA SER A 30 -17.01 -3.96 17.66
C SER A 30 -15.51 -4.17 17.88
N ARG A 31 -14.67 -3.47 17.14
CA ARG A 31 -13.20 -3.52 17.33
C ARG A 31 -12.79 -2.96 18.68
N ILE A 32 -13.40 -1.87 19.12
CA ILE A 32 -13.14 -1.29 20.43
C ILE A 32 -13.59 -2.26 21.53
N ASP A 33 -14.76 -2.86 21.38
CA ASP A 33 -15.28 -3.86 22.30
C ASP A 33 -14.31 -5.03 22.47
N ASP A 34 -13.78 -5.56 21.37
CA ASP A 34 -12.80 -6.65 21.39
C ASP A 34 -11.54 -6.25 22.18
N LYS A 35 -11.03 -5.04 21.97
CA LYS A 35 -9.86 -4.52 22.70
C LYS A 35 -10.14 -4.39 24.19
N VAL A 36 -11.29 -3.84 24.54
CA VAL A 36 -11.67 -3.66 25.95
C VAL A 36 -11.86 -5.01 26.65
N ARG A 37 -12.47 -5.97 25.97
CA ARG A 37 -12.64 -7.33 26.51
C ARG A 37 -11.31 -8.04 26.74
N ASP A 38 -10.37 -7.90 25.80
CA ASP A 38 -9.02 -8.48 25.95
C ASP A 38 -8.29 -7.85 27.13
N LEU A 39 -8.39 -6.54 27.30
CA LEU A 39 -7.79 -5.84 28.44
C LEU A 39 -8.43 -6.26 29.77
N THR A 40 -9.74 -6.46 29.78
CA THR A 40 -10.45 -6.95 30.97
C THR A 40 -9.96 -8.33 31.36
N LYS A 41 -9.70 -9.22 30.40
CA LYS A 41 -9.14 -10.55 30.65
C LYS A 41 -7.75 -10.50 31.26
N LYS A 42 -6.91 -9.54 30.79
CA LYS A 42 -5.53 -9.42 31.26
C LYS A 42 -5.41 -8.74 32.62
N PHE A 43 -6.17 -7.68 32.84
CA PHE A 43 -6.01 -6.80 34.00
C PHE A 43 -7.17 -6.84 34.99
N GLY A 44 -8.26 -7.56 34.67
CA GLY A 44 -9.45 -7.61 35.50
C GLY A 44 -10.26 -6.31 35.46
N LYS A 45 -11.10 -6.14 36.47
CA LYS A 45 -11.97 -4.95 36.57
C LYS A 45 -11.21 -3.80 37.20
N ILE A 46 -10.57 -2.98 36.37
CA ILE A 46 -9.78 -1.82 36.82
C ILE A 46 -10.53 -0.49 36.67
N GLY A 47 -11.80 -0.53 36.32
CA GLY A 47 -12.62 0.64 36.05
C GLY A 47 -12.79 0.91 34.57
N GLU A 48 -13.99 1.30 34.20
CA GLU A 48 -14.37 1.44 32.80
C GLU A 48 -13.61 2.56 32.08
N THR A 49 -13.48 3.70 32.73
CA THR A 49 -12.71 4.82 32.15
C THR A 49 -11.27 4.46 31.90
N ARG A 50 -10.64 3.76 32.83
CA ARG A 50 -9.25 3.32 32.69
C ARG A 50 -9.10 2.30 31.57
N LEU A 51 -10.02 1.35 31.44
CA LEU A 51 -10.05 0.39 30.33
C LEU A 51 -10.19 1.10 28.99
N MET A 52 -11.05 2.11 28.90
CA MET A 52 -11.25 2.89 27.67
C MET A 52 -10.00 3.68 27.31
N VAL A 53 -9.32 4.28 28.28
CA VAL A 53 -8.06 4.99 28.03
C VAL A 53 -6.99 4.02 27.53
N MET A 54 -6.86 2.86 28.14
CA MET A 54 -5.90 1.84 27.72
C MET A 54 -6.21 1.33 26.30
N ALA A 55 -7.47 1.05 26.02
CA ALA A 55 -7.90 0.63 24.68
C ALA A 55 -7.61 1.70 23.63
N SER A 56 -7.85 2.97 23.96
CA SER A 56 -7.57 4.10 23.08
C SER A 56 -6.06 4.22 22.79
N LEU A 57 -5.22 4.05 23.79
CA LEU A 57 -3.78 4.07 23.62
C LEU A 57 -3.28 2.92 22.74
N LEU A 58 -3.81 1.72 22.92
CA LEU A 58 -3.46 0.57 22.08
C LEU A 58 -3.86 0.79 20.62
N ILE A 59 -5.05 1.31 20.38
CA ILE A 59 -5.53 1.61 19.03
C ILE A 59 -4.68 2.70 18.38
N SER A 60 -4.32 3.73 19.13
CA SER A 60 -3.44 4.81 18.65
C SER A 60 -2.05 4.27 18.31
N ASP A 61 -1.51 3.37 19.11
CA ASP A 61 -0.22 2.74 18.85
C ASP A 61 -0.26 1.87 17.58
N GLU A 62 -1.29 1.06 17.42
CA GLU A 62 -1.49 0.27 16.21
C GLU A 62 -1.59 1.17 14.96
N THR A 63 -2.32 2.27 15.07
CA THR A 63 -2.45 3.24 13.98
C THR A 63 -1.08 3.86 13.64
N HIS A 64 -0.29 4.19 14.64
CA HIS A 64 1.06 4.73 14.46
C HIS A 64 1.97 3.73 13.75
N GLU A 65 1.94 2.46 14.16
CA GLU A 65 2.74 1.40 13.53
C GLU A 65 2.31 1.16 12.07
N LEU A 66 1.01 1.20 11.78
CA LEU A 66 0.49 1.10 10.41
C LEU A 66 0.94 2.28 9.55
N HIS A 67 0.94 3.51 10.09
CA HIS A 67 1.44 4.68 9.38
C HIS A 67 2.93 4.54 9.04
N LYS A 68 3.75 4.06 9.97
CA LYS A 68 5.17 3.78 9.71
C LYS A 68 5.34 2.77 8.58
N LYS A 69 4.55 1.70 8.61
CA LYS A 69 4.59 0.66 7.58
C LYS A 69 4.22 1.23 6.21
N ILE A 70 3.16 2.06 6.15
CA ILE A 70 2.74 2.71 4.91
C ILE A 70 3.86 3.61 4.37
N GLN A 71 4.50 4.42 5.21
CA GLN A 71 5.61 5.28 4.79
C GLN A 71 6.79 4.48 4.26
N ASN A 72 7.14 3.37 4.93
CA ASN A 72 8.20 2.48 4.48
C ASN A 72 7.85 1.83 3.13
N ASP A 73 6.61 1.37 2.97
CA ASP A 73 6.15 0.75 1.73
C ASP A 73 6.13 1.75 0.58
N LEU A 74 5.71 3.00 0.83
CA LEU A 74 5.74 4.08 -0.16
C LEU A 74 7.18 4.39 -0.59
N ALA A 75 8.11 4.42 0.34
CA ALA A 75 9.53 4.61 0.03
C ALA A 75 10.07 3.48 -0.85
N LYS A 76 9.70 2.23 -0.55
CA LYS A 76 10.05 1.06 -1.39
C LYS A 76 9.46 1.16 -2.79
N ILE A 77 8.19 1.56 -2.89
CA ILE A 77 7.51 1.74 -4.18
C ILE A 77 8.24 2.80 -5.00
N THR A 78 8.59 3.93 -4.41
CA THR A 78 9.35 4.99 -5.10
C THR A 78 10.70 4.49 -5.59
N SER A 79 11.42 3.71 -4.77
CA SER A 79 12.70 3.10 -5.15
C SER A 79 12.53 2.11 -6.30
N LEU A 80 11.50 1.28 -6.26
CA LEU A 80 11.22 0.29 -7.31
C LEU A 80 10.81 0.99 -8.62
N GLU A 81 10.02 2.04 -8.56
CA GLU A 81 9.65 2.84 -9.73
C GLU A 81 10.89 3.44 -10.40
N LYS A 82 11.84 3.92 -9.61
CA LYS A 82 13.11 4.43 -10.12
C LYS A 82 13.92 3.36 -10.81
N ILE A 83 14.01 2.16 -10.23
CA ILE A 83 14.71 1.01 -10.81
C ILE A 83 14.04 0.61 -12.13
N ILE A 84 12.72 0.56 -12.17
CA ILE A 84 11.96 0.25 -13.39
C ILE A 84 12.27 1.27 -14.48
N ALA A 85 12.25 2.55 -14.17
CA ALA A 85 12.56 3.61 -15.14
C ALA A 85 13.98 3.50 -15.68
N GLU A 86 14.96 3.19 -14.82
CA GLU A 86 16.36 2.97 -15.23
C GLU A 86 16.49 1.74 -16.12
N ASN A 87 15.80 0.65 -15.82
CA ASN A 87 15.80 -0.57 -16.62
C ASN A 87 15.15 -0.34 -17.99
N GLU A 88 14.07 0.40 -18.05
CA GLU A 88 13.42 0.76 -19.31
C GLU A 88 14.35 1.56 -20.20
N LYS A 89 15.10 2.51 -19.64
CA LYS A 89 16.13 3.25 -20.38
C LYS A 89 17.23 2.33 -20.94
N LYS A 90 17.69 1.39 -20.13
CA LYS A 90 18.69 0.42 -20.56
C LYS A 90 18.19 -0.46 -21.70
N ILE A 91 16.95 -0.93 -21.61
CA ILE A 91 16.33 -1.74 -22.65
C ILE A 91 16.21 -0.96 -23.95
N LEU A 92 15.76 0.30 -23.90
CA LEU A 92 15.67 1.15 -25.08
C LEU A 92 17.02 1.40 -25.69
N SER A 93 18.05 1.68 -24.89
CA SER A 93 19.43 1.87 -25.35
C SER A 93 19.98 0.62 -26.03
N GLN A 94 19.73 -0.56 -25.46
CA GLN A 94 20.14 -1.83 -26.07
C GLN A 94 19.44 -2.09 -27.40
N LYS A 95 18.13 -1.80 -27.49
CA LYS A 95 17.38 -1.95 -28.74
C LYS A 95 17.90 -1.02 -29.82
N GLU A 96 18.24 0.22 -29.48
CA GLU A 96 18.84 1.16 -30.43
C GLU A 96 20.20 0.69 -30.92
N SER A 97 21.04 0.19 -30.00
CA SER A 97 22.35 -0.36 -30.35
C SER A 97 22.24 -1.59 -31.26
N GLU A 98 21.31 -2.49 -30.96
CA GLU A 98 21.04 -3.66 -31.79
C GLU A 98 20.54 -3.27 -33.18
N LYS A 99 19.64 -2.30 -33.25
CA LYS A 99 19.13 -1.79 -34.53
C LYS A 99 20.23 -1.19 -35.36
N THR A 100 21.09 -0.37 -34.77
CA THR A 100 22.24 0.23 -35.43
C THR A 100 23.20 -0.84 -35.96
N PHE A 101 23.46 -1.85 -35.15
CA PHE A 101 24.31 -2.99 -35.52
C PHE A 101 23.74 -3.75 -36.72
N ILE A 102 22.45 -4.05 -36.71
CA ILE A 102 21.75 -4.73 -37.78
C ILE A 102 21.76 -3.87 -39.07
N ASP A 103 21.49 -2.58 -38.94
CA ASP A 103 21.50 -1.65 -40.08
C ASP A 103 22.88 -1.57 -40.72
N ASN A 104 23.95 -1.52 -39.92
CA ASN A 104 25.32 -1.50 -40.42
C ASN A 104 25.70 -2.82 -41.14
N LYS A 105 25.27 -3.94 -40.61
CA LYS A 105 25.51 -5.28 -41.21
C LYS A 105 24.75 -5.38 -42.54
N ASN A 106 23.51 -4.93 -42.58
CA ASN A 106 22.72 -4.93 -43.82
C ASN A 106 23.36 -4.05 -44.89
N GLN A 107 23.90 -2.89 -44.53
CA GLN A 107 24.63 -2.04 -45.46
C GLN A 107 25.88 -2.69 -45.98
N GLN A 108 26.64 -3.36 -45.12
CA GLN A 108 27.84 -4.13 -45.57
C GLN A 108 27.47 -5.24 -46.53
N LEU A 109 26.39 -5.97 -46.26
CA LEU A 109 25.88 -6.99 -47.17
C LEU A 109 25.46 -6.41 -48.52
N ASN A 110 24.78 -5.29 -48.54
CA ASN A 110 24.38 -4.62 -49.77
C ASN A 110 25.59 -4.14 -50.58
N ASP A 111 26.61 -3.61 -49.90
CA ASP A 111 27.87 -3.20 -50.55
C ASP A 111 28.59 -4.36 -51.19
N LEU A 112 28.66 -5.50 -50.49
CA LEU A 112 29.24 -6.74 -51.01
C LEU A 112 28.48 -7.28 -52.22
N LEU A 113 27.15 -7.23 -52.16
CA LEU A 113 26.31 -7.66 -53.30
C LEU A 113 26.51 -6.76 -54.49
N SER A 114 26.64 -5.45 -54.31
CA SER A 114 26.94 -4.49 -55.36
C SER A 114 28.29 -4.77 -56.00
N GLN A 115 29.34 -5.11 -55.22
CA GLN A 115 30.65 -5.48 -55.70
C GLN A 115 30.61 -6.77 -56.52
N LEU A 116 29.90 -7.78 -56.05
CA LEU A 116 29.72 -9.04 -56.78
C LEU A 116 28.97 -8.82 -58.09
N THR A 117 27.97 -8.00 -58.09
CA THR A 117 27.20 -7.67 -59.30
C THR A 117 28.08 -6.95 -60.32
N SER A 118 28.97 -6.05 -59.90
CA SER A 118 29.86 -5.30 -60.75
C SER A 118 30.99 -6.17 -61.38
N LEU A 119 31.31 -7.30 -60.75
CA LEU A 119 32.32 -8.27 -61.23
C LEU A 119 31.74 -9.26 -62.24
N SER A 120 30.45 -9.36 -62.34
CA SER A 120 29.77 -10.19 -63.30
C SER A 120 29.38 -9.39 -64.57
#